data_43e2c103731a03c60fb3fbf4b4a72c91
#
_entry.id   43e2c103731a03c60fb3fbf4b4a72c91
#
_cell.length_a   1.000
_cell.length_b   1.000
_cell.length_c   1.000
_cell.angle_alpha   90.00
_cell.angle_beta   90.00
_cell.angle_gamma   90.00
#
_symmetry.space_group_name_H-M   'P 1'
#
loop_
_entity.id
_entity.type
_entity.pdbx_description
1 polymer ?
#
loop_
_entity_poly.entity_id
_entity_poly.type
_entity_poly.pdbx_seq_one_letter_code
_entity_poly.pdbx_strand_id
1 'polypeptide(L)'
;ITVSGGEALLQIDYVTELFRLAKEQGVHTTLDTSGNPFTREEPFFSKFNELLKYTDLFLLDIKHIDPVKHKDLTQWDNSNILDMAKYLSDNGKKMWIRNVLVPGYTDGEEDLQKLSDFISSLKTVDRVEVLPYHTLGVFKWKELGLSYGLEDVEPPTKEQLERAKKLLGIA
;
A
#
# COMPACT_ATOMS: atom_id res chain seq x y z
N ILE A 1 -1.55 -7.97 -16.19
CA ILE A 1 -1.11 -6.57 -16.16
C ILE A 1 -1.20 -6.00 -14.76
N THR A 2 -0.32 -5.07 -14.42
CA THR A 2 -0.39 -4.28 -13.18
C THR A 2 -0.56 -2.81 -13.54
N VAL A 3 -1.57 -2.18 -12.95
CA VAL A 3 -1.74 -0.72 -13.03
C VAL A 3 -1.18 -0.09 -11.76
N SER A 4 -0.28 0.85 -11.93
CA SER A 4 0.45 1.57 -10.88
C SER A 4 0.70 3.02 -11.31
N GLY A 5 1.38 3.79 -10.49
CA GLY A 5 1.84 5.15 -10.79
C GLY A 5 0.90 6.22 -10.24
N GLY A 6 1.46 7.30 -9.64
CA GLY A 6 0.70 8.24 -8.86
C GLY A 6 -0.21 7.50 -7.86
N GLU A 7 -1.52 7.60 -8.06
CA GLU A 7 -2.52 6.78 -7.37
C GLU A 7 -3.58 6.33 -8.38
N ALA A 8 -3.63 5.03 -8.66
CA ALA A 8 -4.49 4.45 -9.69
C ALA A 8 -6.00 4.65 -9.40
N LEU A 9 -6.39 4.66 -8.12
CA LEU A 9 -7.80 4.85 -7.72
C LEU A 9 -8.34 6.25 -8.03
N LEU A 10 -7.49 7.24 -8.30
CA LEU A 10 -7.93 8.55 -8.79
C LEU A 10 -8.50 8.49 -10.20
N GLN A 11 -8.18 7.45 -10.96
CA GLN A 11 -8.69 7.20 -12.31
C GLN A 11 -9.53 5.91 -12.36
N ILE A 12 -10.33 5.68 -11.32
CA ILE A 12 -11.04 4.42 -11.09
C ILE A 12 -11.89 3.96 -12.28
N ASP A 13 -12.56 4.89 -12.97
CA ASP A 13 -13.39 4.57 -14.14
C ASP A 13 -12.54 4.02 -15.30
N TYR A 14 -11.40 4.64 -15.56
CA TYR A 14 -10.45 4.20 -16.58
C TYR A 14 -9.85 2.83 -16.23
N VAL A 15 -9.41 2.65 -14.99
CA VAL A 15 -8.81 1.39 -14.53
C VAL A 15 -9.83 0.27 -14.59
N THR A 16 -11.08 0.53 -14.22
CA THR A 16 -12.16 -0.45 -14.29
C THR A 16 -12.37 -0.93 -15.72
N GLU A 17 -12.47 -0.03 -16.69
CA GLU A 17 -12.66 -0.40 -18.09
C GLU A 17 -11.45 -1.14 -18.67
N LEU A 18 -10.23 -0.69 -18.32
CA LEU A 18 -9.00 -1.37 -18.73
C LEU A 18 -8.95 -2.81 -18.19
N PHE A 19 -9.31 -3.02 -16.92
CA PHE A 19 -9.32 -4.35 -16.31
C PHE A 19 -10.45 -5.21 -16.88
N ARG A 20 -11.61 -4.64 -17.14
CA ARG A 20 -12.71 -5.36 -17.80
C ARG A 20 -12.26 -5.92 -19.15
N LEU A 21 -11.65 -5.08 -20.00
CA LEU A 21 -11.13 -5.50 -21.31
C LEU A 21 -10.00 -6.55 -21.19
N ALA A 22 -9.11 -6.39 -20.21
CA ALA A 22 -8.06 -7.36 -19.93
C ALA A 22 -8.63 -8.74 -19.52
N LYS A 23 -9.68 -8.73 -18.70
CA LYS A 23 -10.36 -9.96 -18.27
C LYS A 23 -11.04 -10.69 -19.44
N GLU A 24 -11.60 -9.97 -20.41
CA GLU A 24 -12.15 -10.57 -21.65
C GLU A 24 -11.08 -11.34 -22.45
N GLN A 25 -9.82 -10.95 -22.32
CA GLN A 25 -8.68 -11.62 -22.94
C GLN A 25 -8.01 -12.67 -22.02
N GLY A 26 -8.60 -12.97 -20.86
CA GLY A 26 -8.04 -13.92 -19.90
C GLY A 26 -6.79 -13.42 -19.18
N VAL A 27 -6.52 -12.12 -19.21
CA VAL A 27 -5.31 -11.52 -18.58
C VAL A 27 -5.54 -11.32 -17.09
N HIS A 28 -4.55 -11.71 -16.27
CA HIS A 28 -4.54 -11.42 -14.83
C HIS A 28 -4.34 -9.93 -14.58
N THR A 29 -5.11 -9.37 -13.65
CA THR A 29 -5.16 -7.94 -13.35
C THR A 29 -4.73 -7.66 -11.92
N THR A 30 -3.83 -6.71 -11.75
CA THR A 30 -3.29 -6.31 -10.45
C THR A 30 -3.39 -4.79 -10.28
N LEU A 31 -3.93 -4.34 -9.17
CA LEU A 31 -3.97 -2.92 -8.80
C LEU A 31 -2.92 -2.62 -7.74
N ASP A 32 -2.03 -1.68 -8.04
CA ASP A 32 -1.03 -1.13 -7.11
C ASP A 32 -1.55 0.21 -6.58
N THR A 33 -1.77 0.32 -5.28
CA THR A 33 -2.42 1.47 -4.66
C THR A 33 -1.94 1.73 -3.24
N SER A 34 -1.92 2.99 -2.84
CA SER A 34 -1.79 3.41 -1.44
C SER A 34 -3.07 3.18 -0.63
N GLY A 35 -4.21 2.96 -1.29
CA GLY A 35 -5.51 2.87 -0.66
C GLY A 35 -6.09 4.21 -0.18
N ASN A 36 -5.34 5.31 -0.29
CA ASN A 36 -5.75 6.60 0.26
C ASN A 36 -7.08 7.15 -0.28
N PRO A 37 -7.43 7.02 -1.59
CA PRO A 37 -8.72 7.47 -2.08
C PRO A 37 -9.93 6.64 -1.62
N PHE A 38 -9.70 5.48 -0.98
CA PHE A 38 -10.81 4.60 -0.60
C PHE A 38 -11.77 5.30 0.39
N THR A 39 -13.05 5.21 0.08
CA THR A 39 -14.14 5.64 0.96
C THR A 39 -15.38 4.78 0.68
N ARG A 40 -16.24 4.63 1.69
CA ARG A 40 -17.55 4.00 1.54
C ARG A 40 -18.66 4.97 1.10
N GLU A 41 -18.28 6.20 0.78
CA GLU A 41 -19.22 7.21 0.29
C GLU A 41 -19.45 7.07 -1.22
N GLU A 42 -20.66 7.38 -1.65
CA GLU A 42 -21.01 7.42 -3.06
C GLU A 42 -20.54 8.73 -3.71
N PRO A 43 -20.17 8.72 -4.98
CA PRO A 43 -20.25 7.61 -5.95
C PRO A 43 -19.01 6.67 -5.94
N PHE A 44 -18.00 6.93 -5.12
CA PHE A 44 -16.74 6.16 -5.15
C PHE A 44 -16.97 4.69 -4.79
N PHE A 45 -17.79 4.42 -3.77
CA PHE A 45 -17.97 3.06 -3.29
C PHE A 45 -18.61 2.13 -4.32
N SER A 46 -19.61 2.60 -5.06
CA SER A 46 -20.19 1.86 -6.19
C SER A 46 -19.16 1.58 -7.29
N LYS A 47 -18.34 2.57 -7.63
CA LYS A 47 -17.25 2.42 -8.61
C LYS A 47 -16.19 1.43 -8.15
N PHE A 48 -15.82 1.47 -6.87
CA PHE A 48 -14.86 0.55 -6.29
C PHE A 48 -15.39 -0.89 -6.31
N ASN A 49 -16.67 -1.10 -6.01
CA ASN A 49 -17.31 -2.41 -6.12
C ASN A 49 -17.35 -2.94 -7.56
N GLU A 50 -17.48 -2.07 -8.55
CA GLU A 50 -17.38 -2.46 -9.95
C GLU A 50 -15.95 -2.88 -10.31
N LEU A 51 -14.94 -2.08 -9.91
CA LEU A 51 -13.53 -2.40 -10.11
C LEU A 51 -13.15 -3.76 -9.49
N LEU A 52 -13.66 -4.08 -8.30
CA LEU A 52 -13.42 -5.35 -7.62
C LEU A 52 -13.74 -6.57 -8.50
N LYS A 53 -14.77 -6.51 -9.35
CA LYS A 53 -15.16 -7.63 -10.19
C LYS A 53 -14.06 -8.04 -11.17
N TYR A 54 -13.25 -7.07 -11.57
CA TYR A 54 -12.22 -7.25 -12.60
C TYR A 54 -10.79 -7.26 -12.05
N THR A 55 -10.62 -7.12 -10.73
CA THR A 55 -9.30 -7.13 -10.07
C THR A 55 -9.02 -8.47 -9.41
N ASP A 56 -7.92 -9.12 -9.80
CA ASP A 56 -7.49 -10.39 -9.23
C ASP A 56 -6.62 -10.22 -7.98
N LEU A 57 -5.78 -9.18 -7.95
CA LEU A 57 -4.82 -8.94 -6.87
C LEU A 57 -4.70 -7.44 -6.57
N PHE A 58 -4.60 -7.12 -5.30
CA PHE A 58 -4.26 -5.78 -4.82
C PHE A 58 -2.86 -5.78 -4.21
N LEU A 59 -2.00 -4.85 -4.64
CA LEU A 59 -0.77 -4.50 -3.96
C LEU A 59 -1.10 -3.26 -3.12
N LEU A 60 -1.30 -3.44 -1.82
CA LEU A 60 -1.73 -2.39 -0.92
C LEU A 60 -0.57 -1.93 -0.03
N ASP A 61 -0.26 -0.65 -0.12
CA ASP A 61 0.77 -0.03 0.69
C ASP A 61 0.21 0.42 2.05
N ILE A 62 0.70 -0.15 3.14
CA ILE A 62 0.47 0.38 4.48
C ILE A 62 1.78 1.05 4.95
N LYS A 63 1.84 2.38 4.83
CA LYS A 63 3.07 3.13 5.12
C LYS A 63 3.39 3.16 6.62
N HIS A 64 2.38 3.26 7.48
CA HIS A 64 2.51 3.13 8.92
C HIS A 64 1.18 2.67 9.52
N ILE A 65 1.23 1.84 10.57
CA ILE A 65 0.01 1.35 11.26
C ILE A 65 -0.57 2.40 12.22
N ASP A 66 0.28 3.17 12.89
CA ASP A 66 -0.15 4.23 13.79
C ASP A 66 -0.65 5.44 12.98
N PRO A 67 -1.86 5.98 13.23
CA PRO A 67 -2.45 7.05 12.44
C PRO A 67 -1.70 8.37 12.57
N VAL A 68 -1.12 8.68 13.73
CA VAL A 68 -0.37 9.93 13.94
C VAL A 68 0.93 9.88 13.14
N LYS A 69 1.71 8.82 13.29
CA LYS A 69 2.96 8.62 12.57
C LYS A 69 2.73 8.49 11.06
N HIS A 70 1.63 7.85 10.64
CA HIS A 70 1.26 7.81 9.24
C HIS A 70 1.01 9.21 8.68
N LYS A 71 0.27 10.04 9.43
CA LYS A 71 -0.02 11.41 9.01
C LYS A 71 1.23 12.28 8.97
N ASP A 72 2.14 12.12 9.93
CA ASP A 72 3.42 12.83 9.94
C ASP A 72 4.27 12.47 8.72
N LEU A 73 4.26 11.19 8.32
CA LEU A 73 5.04 10.70 7.18
C LEU A 73 4.42 11.05 5.83
N THR A 74 3.09 10.99 5.71
CA THR A 74 2.38 11.05 4.41
C THR A 74 1.49 12.27 4.24
N GLN A 75 1.23 13.01 5.31
CA GLN A 75 0.24 14.11 5.43
C GLN A 75 -1.23 13.65 5.32
N TRP A 76 -1.49 12.34 5.32
CA TRP A 76 -2.81 11.74 5.22
C TRP A 76 -3.12 10.81 6.40
N ASP A 77 -4.40 10.65 6.70
CA ASP A 77 -4.87 9.63 7.64
C ASP A 77 -4.77 8.23 7.02
N ASN A 78 -4.71 7.17 7.85
CA ASN A 78 -4.65 5.79 7.40
C ASN A 78 -5.92 4.97 7.64
N SER A 79 -6.94 5.55 8.26
CA SER A 79 -8.16 4.84 8.63
C SER A 79 -8.88 4.23 7.43
N ASN A 80 -8.94 4.97 6.33
CA ASN A 80 -9.50 4.53 5.06
C ASN A 80 -8.68 3.41 4.41
N ILE A 81 -7.36 3.44 4.53
CA ILE A 81 -6.45 2.40 4.02
C ILE A 81 -6.68 1.08 4.77
N LEU A 82 -6.75 1.16 6.10
CA LEU A 82 -7.01 0.01 6.94
C LEU A 82 -8.45 -0.54 6.74
N ASP A 83 -9.42 0.35 6.51
CA ASP A 83 -10.79 -0.03 6.15
C ASP A 83 -10.84 -0.72 4.79
N MET A 84 -10.10 -0.22 3.79
CA MET A 84 -9.95 -0.89 2.50
C MET A 84 -9.39 -2.30 2.63
N ALA A 85 -8.33 -2.50 3.42
CA ALA A 85 -7.74 -3.82 3.65
C ALA A 85 -8.76 -4.80 4.24
N LYS A 86 -9.53 -4.37 5.26
CA LYS A 86 -10.61 -5.16 5.85
C LYS A 86 -11.69 -5.47 4.82
N TYR A 87 -12.12 -4.46 4.05
CA TYR A 87 -13.14 -4.63 3.03
C TYR A 87 -12.73 -5.62 1.94
N LEU A 88 -11.49 -5.54 1.44
CA LEU A 88 -10.93 -6.51 0.50
C LEU A 88 -10.92 -7.92 1.09
N SER A 89 -10.47 -8.06 2.33
CA SER A 89 -10.43 -9.33 3.05
C SER A 89 -11.82 -9.97 3.20
N ASP A 90 -12.82 -9.17 3.58
CA ASP A 90 -14.19 -9.65 3.78
C ASP A 90 -14.88 -10.03 2.47
N ASN A 91 -14.46 -9.42 1.35
CA ASN A 91 -14.93 -9.76 0.01
C ASN A 91 -14.08 -10.84 -0.70
N GLY A 92 -13.19 -11.52 0.01
CA GLY A 92 -12.37 -12.61 -0.54
C GLY A 92 -11.34 -12.17 -1.57
N LYS A 93 -10.99 -10.87 -1.62
CA LYS A 93 -10.03 -10.34 -2.59
C LYS A 93 -8.60 -10.54 -2.11
N LYS A 94 -7.79 -11.15 -2.95
CA LYS A 94 -6.37 -11.39 -2.68
C LYS A 94 -5.61 -10.08 -2.60
N MET A 95 -4.71 -9.99 -1.62
CA MET A 95 -3.85 -8.84 -1.47
C MET A 95 -2.43 -9.21 -1.07
N TRP A 96 -1.49 -8.41 -1.51
CA TRP A 96 -0.15 -8.33 -0.95
C TRP A 96 -0.08 -7.04 -0.15
N ILE A 97 0.35 -7.12 1.09
CA ILE A 97 0.59 -5.94 1.92
C ILE A 97 2.06 -5.56 1.78
N ARG A 98 2.31 -4.29 1.46
CA ARG A 98 3.67 -3.76 1.34
C ARG A 98 3.90 -2.68 2.39
N ASN A 99 5.06 -2.73 3.03
CA ASN A 99 5.52 -1.70 3.94
C ASN A 99 6.92 -1.26 3.53
N VAL A 100 7.13 0.05 3.43
CA VAL A 100 8.47 0.62 3.16
C VAL A 100 9.16 0.82 4.50
N LEU A 101 10.30 0.17 4.70
CA LEU A 101 11.11 0.30 5.91
C LEU A 101 11.99 1.54 5.82
N VAL A 102 11.59 2.58 6.54
CA VAL A 102 12.31 3.86 6.66
C VAL A 102 12.91 3.94 8.06
N PRO A 103 14.25 3.85 8.22
CA PRO A 103 14.90 3.90 9.54
C PRO A 103 14.52 5.15 10.33
N GLY A 104 14.17 4.95 11.60
CA GLY A 104 13.72 6.02 12.49
C GLY A 104 12.27 6.47 12.31
N TYR A 105 11.57 5.97 11.28
CA TYR A 105 10.17 6.33 11.00
C TYR A 105 9.23 5.13 11.04
N THR A 106 9.54 4.06 10.30
CA THR A 106 8.64 2.90 10.16
C THR A 106 9.25 1.59 10.68
N ASP A 107 10.43 1.63 11.31
CA ASP A 107 11.19 0.47 11.77
C ASP A 107 11.03 0.19 13.28
N GLY A 108 10.13 0.89 13.98
CA GLY A 108 9.83 0.68 15.40
C GLY A 108 9.23 -0.71 15.66
N GLU A 109 9.80 -1.47 16.61
CA GLU A 109 9.35 -2.86 16.89
C GLU A 109 7.88 -2.93 17.28
N GLU A 110 7.42 -2.02 18.14
CA GLU A 110 6.02 -1.98 18.58
C GLU A 110 5.06 -1.73 17.41
N ASP A 111 5.44 -0.85 16.48
CA ASP A 111 4.61 -0.52 15.32
C ASP A 111 4.61 -1.65 14.29
N LEU A 112 5.76 -2.30 14.07
CA LEU A 112 5.85 -3.50 13.22
C LEU A 112 5.04 -4.65 13.81
N GLN A 113 5.02 -4.82 15.15
CA GLN A 113 4.18 -5.82 15.79
C GLN A 113 2.69 -5.50 15.61
N LYS A 114 2.26 -4.25 15.83
CA LYS A 114 0.88 -3.83 15.57
C LYS A 114 0.48 -4.04 14.10
N LEU A 115 1.38 -3.79 13.17
CA LEU A 115 1.17 -4.06 11.75
C LEU A 115 1.02 -5.57 11.50
N SER A 116 1.86 -6.39 12.10
CA SER A 116 1.78 -7.85 12.02
C SER A 116 0.45 -8.38 12.56
N ASP A 117 0.01 -7.87 13.71
CA ASP A 117 -1.27 -8.25 14.34
C ASP A 117 -2.45 -7.85 13.43
N PHE A 118 -2.41 -6.66 12.85
CA PHE A 118 -3.42 -6.20 11.89
C PHE A 118 -3.46 -7.12 10.65
N ILE A 119 -2.32 -7.40 10.05
CA ILE A 119 -2.21 -8.28 8.87
C ILE A 119 -2.75 -9.68 9.20
N SER A 120 -2.44 -10.21 10.37
CA SER A 120 -2.91 -11.51 10.84
C SER A 120 -4.42 -11.59 11.03
N SER A 121 -5.10 -10.45 11.21
CA SER A 121 -6.56 -10.36 11.28
C SER A 121 -7.26 -10.45 9.93
N LEU A 122 -6.51 -10.30 8.82
CA LEU A 122 -7.01 -10.36 7.45
C LEU A 122 -6.95 -11.81 6.92
N LYS A 123 -7.96 -12.21 6.14
CA LYS A 123 -8.14 -13.61 5.68
C LYS A 123 -7.51 -13.91 4.32
N THR A 124 -7.17 -12.87 3.54
CA THR A 124 -6.85 -13.00 2.12
C THR A 124 -5.51 -12.34 1.75
N VAL A 125 -4.61 -12.23 2.72
CA VAL A 125 -3.24 -11.76 2.47
C VAL A 125 -2.42 -12.95 1.97
N ASP A 126 -2.07 -12.94 0.69
CA ASP A 126 -1.25 -13.97 0.07
C ASP A 126 0.26 -13.73 0.32
N ARG A 127 0.64 -12.46 0.56
CA ARG A 127 2.05 -12.08 0.75
C ARG A 127 2.19 -10.78 1.54
N VAL A 128 3.27 -10.69 2.30
CA VAL A 128 3.73 -9.45 2.93
C VAL A 128 5.12 -9.13 2.39
N GLU A 129 5.36 -7.87 2.03
CA GLU A 129 6.65 -7.41 1.52
C GLU A 129 7.18 -6.22 2.33
N VAL A 130 8.41 -6.32 2.80
CA VAL A 130 9.17 -5.20 3.33
C VAL A 130 10.07 -4.65 2.23
N LEU A 131 9.79 -3.42 1.80
CA LEU A 131 10.56 -2.73 0.78
C LEU A 131 11.59 -1.82 1.46
N PRO A 132 12.88 -1.92 1.11
CA PRO A 132 13.86 -1.00 1.69
C PRO A 132 13.62 0.42 1.15
N TYR A 133 13.65 1.42 2.05
CA TYR A 133 13.76 2.81 1.65
C TYR A 133 15.01 3.02 0.79
N HIS A 134 14.90 3.87 -0.21
CA HIS A 134 16.01 4.25 -1.10
C HIS A 134 15.88 5.71 -1.54
N THR A 135 17.01 6.32 -1.87
CA THR A 135 17.13 7.74 -2.23
C THR A 135 17.00 8.03 -3.74
N LEU A 136 16.63 7.03 -4.54
CA LEU A 136 16.58 7.15 -6.01
C LEU A 136 15.64 8.27 -6.54
N GLY A 137 14.67 8.69 -5.75
CA GLY A 137 13.72 9.75 -6.13
C GLY A 137 14.13 11.16 -5.68
N VAL A 138 15.16 11.31 -4.85
CA VAL A 138 15.52 12.60 -4.20
C VAL A 138 15.85 13.68 -5.24
N PHE A 139 16.52 13.32 -6.33
CA PHE A 139 16.85 14.27 -7.39
C PHE A 139 15.62 14.96 -7.99
N LYS A 140 14.48 14.26 -8.08
CA LYS A 140 13.24 14.83 -8.61
C LYS A 140 12.68 15.94 -7.71
N TRP A 141 12.81 15.79 -6.39
CA TRP A 141 12.43 16.82 -5.44
C TRP A 141 13.28 18.08 -5.62
N LYS A 142 14.60 17.90 -5.80
CA LYS A 142 15.53 19.02 -6.07
C LYS A 142 15.22 19.72 -7.39
N GLU A 143 14.94 18.97 -8.46
CA GLU A 143 14.58 19.53 -9.77
C GLU A 143 13.25 20.32 -9.71
N LEU A 144 12.30 19.90 -8.86
CA LEU A 144 11.03 20.59 -8.65
C LEU A 144 11.15 21.77 -7.66
N GLY A 145 12.31 22.01 -7.08
CA GLY A 145 12.51 23.04 -6.04
C GLY A 145 11.78 22.76 -4.73
N LEU A 146 11.48 21.48 -4.46
CA LEU A 146 10.79 21.04 -3.26
C LEU A 146 11.77 20.49 -2.22
N SER A 147 11.51 20.76 -0.93
CA SER A 147 12.28 20.15 0.16
C SER A 147 11.87 18.69 0.33
N TYR A 148 12.86 17.82 0.56
CA TYR A 148 12.63 16.40 0.79
C TYR A 148 12.76 16.10 2.30
N GLY A 149 11.66 15.68 2.93
CA GLY A 149 11.61 15.50 4.39
C GLY A 149 12.48 14.36 4.96
N LEU A 150 13.04 13.50 4.10
CA LEU A 150 13.89 12.37 4.48
C LEU A 150 15.33 12.52 3.93
N GLU A 151 15.83 13.76 3.74
CA GLU A 151 17.14 14.01 3.11
C GLU A 151 18.30 13.38 3.86
N ASP A 152 18.20 13.33 5.21
CA ASP A 152 19.23 12.78 6.09
C ASP A 152 19.01 11.31 6.48
N VAL A 153 18.03 10.65 5.86
CA VAL A 153 17.70 9.25 6.17
C VAL A 153 18.46 8.32 5.24
N GLU A 154 19.32 7.49 5.83
CA GLU A 154 20.04 6.45 5.10
C GLU A 154 19.14 5.21 4.84
N PRO A 155 19.36 4.48 3.75
CA PRO A 155 18.69 3.20 3.53
C PRO A 155 18.89 2.22 4.70
N PRO A 156 17.91 1.34 4.97
CA PRO A 156 18.02 0.38 6.06
C PRO A 156 19.15 -0.62 5.84
N THR A 157 19.81 -1.01 6.92
CA THR A 157 20.80 -2.09 6.89
C THR A 157 20.14 -3.45 6.66
N LYS A 158 20.94 -4.46 6.34
CA LYS A 158 20.46 -5.84 6.20
C LYS A 158 19.84 -6.35 7.51
N GLU A 159 20.47 -6.04 8.64
CA GLU A 159 20.00 -6.43 9.97
C GLU A 159 18.63 -5.82 10.29
N GLN A 160 18.42 -4.54 9.96
CA GLN A 160 17.13 -3.87 10.13
C GLN A 160 16.05 -4.51 9.25
N LEU A 161 16.38 -4.83 8.00
CA LEU A 161 15.45 -5.50 7.09
C LEU A 161 15.07 -6.90 7.60
N GLU A 162 16.06 -7.71 8.02
CA GLU A 162 15.78 -9.06 8.53
C GLU A 162 14.97 -9.02 9.85
N ARG A 163 15.26 -8.05 10.73
CA ARG A 163 14.46 -7.82 11.94
C ARG A 163 13.00 -7.50 11.59
N ALA A 164 12.78 -6.57 10.66
CA ALA A 164 11.42 -6.18 10.24
C ALA A 164 10.68 -7.36 9.60
N LYS A 165 11.32 -8.11 8.71
CA LYS A 165 10.75 -9.32 8.12
C LYS A 165 10.34 -10.34 9.19
N LYS A 166 11.21 -10.60 10.16
CA LYS A 166 10.92 -11.52 11.25
C LYS A 166 9.71 -11.09 12.08
N LEU A 167 9.58 -9.79 12.41
CA LEU A 167 8.44 -9.25 13.15
C LEU A 167 7.14 -9.35 12.34
N LEU A 168 7.22 -9.20 11.02
CA LEU A 168 6.07 -9.34 10.12
C LEU A 168 5.78 -10.79 9.69
N GLY A 169 6.48 -11.78 10.24
CA GLY A 169 6.27 -13.19 9.94
C GLY A 169 6.67 -13.59 8.52
N ILE A 170 7.58 -12.84 7.89
CA ILE A 170 8.09 -13.15 6.55
C ILE A 170 9.28 -14.09 6.70
N ALA A 171 9.19 -15.28 6.09
CA ALA A 171 10.26 -16.27 6.06
C ALA A 171 11.31 -15.96 4.98
#